data_c554ed8e38c6a8b3bd4840f13331d864
#
_entry.id   c554ed8e38c6a8b3bd4840f13331d864
#
_cell.length_a   1.000
_cell.length_b   1.000
_cell.length_c   1.000
_cell.angle_alpha   90.00
_cell.angle_beta   90.00
_cell.angle_gamma   90.00
#
_symmetry.space_group_name_H-M   'P 1'
#
loop_
_entity.id
_entity.type
_entity.pdbx_description
1 polymer ?
#
loop_
_entity_poly.entity_id
_entity_poly.type
_entity_poly.pdbx_seq_one_letter_code
_entity_poly.pdbx_strand_id
1 'polypeptide(L)'
;MTNTIPKRGDVFFCQGSPDAIGSEERKTRPVVIIQNDAGNASSPTVIVANMTTNTSRRLYPMQFDIDLPGHSPSRVQCEQIRTVDKCRLRERIYTLAGEELRKLDICLAVSFGMTRQAAQEAAHSAPEAQDDIFHELTRNGLSVAVCPLPALNQVNITITDRKTVSMTRNVAPAGGIVAELLDMKDTLKEVTP
;
A
#
# COMPACT_ATOMS: atom_id res chain seq x y z
N MET A 1 -1.38 -31.12 -8.51
CA MET A 1 -1.24 -30.32 -7.29
C MET A 1 0.05 -29.55 -7.42
N THR A 2 -0.02 -28.23 -7.51
CA THR A 2 1.18 -27.38 -7.65
C THR A 2 1.95 -27.40 -6.33
N ASN A 3 3.13 -28.03 -6.36
CA ASN A 3 4.02 -28.16 -5.20
C ASN A 3 4.76 -26.83 -4.88
N THR A 4 4.16 -25.70 -5.20
CA THR A 4 4.74 -24.37 -5.01
C THR A 4 4.22 -23.79 -3.71
N ILE A 5 5.11 -23.44 -2.79
CA ILE A 5 4.76 -22.71 -1.56
C ILE A 5 4.14 -21.37 -1.94
N PRO A 6 2.90 -21.07 -1.48
CA PRO A 6 2.27 -19.79 -1.75
C PRO A 6 3.10 -18.64 -1.17
N LYS A 7 3.15 -17.54 -1.89
CA LYS A 7 3.81 -16.30 -1.43
C LYS A 7 2.78 -15.20 -1.17
N ARG A 8 3.14 -14.24 -0.32
CA ARG A 8 2.32 -13.04 -0.12
C ARG A 8 2.08 -12.32 -1.46
N GLY A 9 0.83 -11.98 -1.73
CA GLY A 9 0.41 -11.37 -2.99
C GLY A 9 0.05 -12.35 -4.10
N ASP A 10 0.31 -13.67 -3.94
CA ASP A 10 -0.17 -14.66 -4.89
C ASP A 10 -1.70 -14.71 -4.88
N VAL A 11 -2.31 -14.80 -6.06
CA VAL A 11 -3.74 -14.96 -6.26
C VAL A 11 -4.02 -16.39 -6.72
N PHE A 12 -4.85 -17.10 -5.96
CA PHE A 12 -5.26 -18.48 -6.24
C PHE A 12 -6.77 -18.59 -6.37
N PHE A 13 -7.24 -19.52 -7.17
CA PHE A 13 -8.58 -20.05 -6.95
C PHE A 13 -8.59 -20.87 -5.66
N CYS A 14 -9.51 -20.55 -4.76
CA CYS A 14 -9.68 -21.26 -3.49
C CYS A 14 -11.06 -21.88 -3.41
N GLN A 15 -11.10 -23.16 -3.06
CA GLN A 15 -12.36 -23.88 -2.81
C GLN A 15 -13.08 -23.28 -1.61
N GLY A 16 -14.35 -22.96 -1.76
CA GLY A 16 -15.21 -22.48 -0.67
C GLY A 16 -15.44 -23.55 0.39
N SER A 17 -15.99 -23.15 1.53
CA SER A 17 -16.38 -24.08 2.59
C SER A 17 -17.75 -24.65 2.29
N PRO A 18 -17.91 -25.99 2.31
CA PRO A 18 -19.25 -26.60 2.20
C PRO A 18 -20.15 -26.24 3.40
N ASP A 19 -19.54 -26.01 4.57
CA ASP A 19 -20.22 -25.69 5.83
C ASP A 19 -20.36 -24.18 6.07
N ALA A 20 -20.18 -23.37 5.05
CA ALA A 20 -20.27 -21.91 5.14
C ALA A 20 -21.65 -21.46 5.60
N ILE A 21 -21.70 -20.49 6.52
CA ILE A 21 -22.94 -19.95 7.11
C ILE A 21 -23.14 -18.51 6.65
N GLY A 22 -24.38 -18.17 6.30
CA GLY A 22 -24.75 -16.81 5.92
C GLY A 22 -24.02 -16.30 4.67
N SER A 23 -23.21 -15.24 4.83
CA SER A 23 -22.47 -14.58 3.76
C SER A 23 -21.05 -15.14 3.53
N GLU A 24 -20.68 -16.22 4.20
CA GLU A 24 -19.40 -16.87 3.96
C GLU A 24 -19.32 -17.48 2.56
N GLU A 25 -18.10 -17.58 2.02
CA GLU A 25 -17.89 -18.04 0.64
C GLU A 25 -18.01 -19.57 0.52
N ARG A 26 -19.02 -20.00 -0.23
CA ARG A 26 -19.31 -21.42 -0.52
C ARG A 26 -18.74 -21.89 -1.84
N LYS A 27 -18.51 -20.97 -2.79
CA LYS A 27 -18.05 -21.29 -4.15
C LYS A 27 -16.54 -21.19 -4.25
N THR A 28 -15.97 -21.83 -5.25
CA THR A 28 -14.58 -21.58 -5.64
C THR A 28 -14.45 -20.16 -6.17
N ARG A 29 -13.57 -19.37 -5.54
CA ARG A 29 -13.35 -17.97 -5.89
C ARG A 29 -11.88 -17.62 -5.86
N PRO A 30 -11.46 -16.57 -6.56
CA PRO A 30 -10.14 -16.01 -6.38
C PRO A 30 -9.98 -15.47 -4.95
N VAL A 31 -8.79 -15.70 -4.41
CA VAL A 31 -8.33 -15.13 -3.12
C VAL A 31 -6.90 -14.65 -3.28
N VAL A 32 -6.50 -13.63 -2.54
CA VAL A 32 -5.11 -13.18 -2.46
C VAL A 32 -4.49 -13.65 -1.14
N ILE A 33 -3.28 -14.20 -1.19
CA ILE A 33 -2.49 -14.57 -0.02
C ILE A 33 -2.02 -13.32 0.69
N ILE A 34 -2.42 -13.13 1.96
CA ILE A 34 -2.03 -11.96 2.77
C ILE A 34 -1.03 -12.30 3.87
N GLN A 35 -0.89 -13.59 4.22
CA GLN A 35 0.09 -14.07 5.18
C GLN A 35 1.51 -13.86 4.64
N ASN A 36 2.47 -13.57 5.52
CA ASN A 36 3.88 -13.42 5.17
C ASN A 36 4.51 -14.75 4.71
N ASP A 37 5.63 -14.67 3.98
CA ASP A 37 6.26 -15.83 3.35
C ASP A 37 6.84 -16.82 4.36
N ALA A 38 7.30 -16.35 5.53
CA ALA A 38 7.78 -17.24 6.58
C ALA A 38 6.65 -18.13 7.13
N GLY A 39 5.48 -17.53 7.40
CA GLY A 39 4.29 -18.27 7.78
C GLY A 39 3.80 -19.18 6.65
N ASN A 40 3.83 -18.70 5.40
CA ASN A 40 3.47 -19.51 4.24
C ASN A 40 4.37 -20.74 4.07
N ALA A 41 5.65 -20.66 4.41
CA ALA A 41 6.57 -21.78 4.32
C ALA A 41 6.34 -22.83 5.41
N SER A 42 6.02 -22.41 6.64
CA SER A 42 6.01 -23.26 7.83
C SER A 42 4.63 -23.82 8.21
N SER A 43 3.53 -23.12 7.87
CA SER A 43 2.17 -23.51 8.26
C SER A 43 1.50 -24.42 7.20
N PRO A 44 0.64 -25.36 7.57
CA PRO A 44 -0.25 -26.06 6.64
C PRO A 44 -1.40 -25.17 6.12
N THR A 45 -1.66 -24.05 6.80
CA THR A 45 -2.69 -23.10 6.45
C THR A 45 -2.11 -21.78 5.96
N VAL A 46 -2.92 -20.97 5.28
CA VAL A 46 -2.60 -19.61 4.85
C VAL A 46 -3.74 -18.66 5.19
N ILE A 47 -3.42 -17.38 5.42
CA ILE A 47 -4.42 -16.34 5.57
C ILE A 47 -4.63 -15.68 4.21
N VAL A 48 -5.90 -15.55 3.82
CA VAL A 48 -6.30 -15.00 2.53
C VAL A 48 -7.34 -13.90 2.68
N ALA A 49 -7.38 -12.96 1.74
CA ALA A 49 -8.50 -12.06 1.53
C ALA A 49 -9.30 -12.52 0.31
N ASN A 50 -10.63 -12.48 0.42
CA ASN A 50 -11.53 -12.87 -0.65
C ASN A 50 -11.52 -11.85 -1.79
N MET A 51 -11.87 -12.31 -2.99
CA MET A 51 -12.06 -11.45 -4.15
C MET A 51 -13.45 -11.64 -4.75
N THR A 52 -13.96 -10.61 -5.41
CA THR A 52 -15.26 -10.64 -6.10
C THR A 52 -15.16 -9.99 -7.47
N THR A 53 -15.88 -10.54 -8.46
CA THR A 53 -16.05 -9.93 -9.78
C THR A 53 -17.14 -8.85 -9.80
N ASN A 54 -17.89 -8.68 -8.69
CA ASN A 54 -18.88 -7.62 -8.59
C ASN A 54 -18.24 -6.28 -8.24
N THR A 55 -17.69 -5.61 -9.23
CA THR A 55 -17.03 -4.29 -9.11
C THR A 55 -17.98 -3.12 -9.28
N SER A 56 -19.26 -3.36 -9.62
CA SER A 56 -20.29 -2.33 -9.85
C SER A 56 -20.74 -1.62 -8.56
N ARG A 57 -20.55 -2.23 -7.40
CA ARG A 57 -20.87 -1.61 -6.11
C ARG A 57 -19.87 -0.55 -5.74
N ARG A 58 -20.28 0.37 -4.83
CA ARG A 58 -19.38 1.38 -4.24
C ARG A 58 -18.10 0.73 -3.73
N LEU A 59 -16.96 1.32 -4.05
CA LEU A 59 -15.66 0.96 -3.52
C LEU A 59 -15.49 1.53 -2.11
N TYR A 60 -15.09 0.69 -1.17
CA TYR A 60 -14.80 1.10 0.21
C TYR A 60 -13.29 1.23 0.46
N PRO A 61 -12.85 2.00 1.46
CA PRO A 61 -11.42 2.25 1.71
C PRO A 61 -10.57 0.99 1.99
N MET A 62 -11.18 -0.11 2.43
CA MET A 62 -10.52 -1.40 2.66
C MET A 62 -10.55 -2.30 1.42
N GLN A 63 -10.89 -1.77 0.25
CA GLN A 63 -11.02 -2.52 -0.99
C GLN A 63 -10.25 -1.84 -2.12
N PHE A 64 -9.78 -2.61 -3.09
CA PHE A 64 -9.24 -2.08 -4.34
C PHE A 64 -9.56 -3.00 -5.51
N ASP A 65 -9.71 -2.40 -6.69
CA ASP A 65 -9.96 -3.13 -7.92
C ASP A 65 -8.65 -3.48 -8.62
N ILE A 66 -8.63 -4.63 -9.28
CA ILE A 66 -7.48 -5.18 -9.99
C ILE A 66 -7.94 -5.85 -11.28
N ASP A 67 -7.14 -5.70 -12.33
CA ASP A 67 -7.30 -6.40 -13.59
C ASP A 67 -6.46 -7.68 -13.58
N LEU A 68 -7.13 -8.82 -13.67
CA LEU A 68 -6.48 -10.13 -13.73
C LEU A 68 -6.36 -10.57 -15.19
N PRO A 69 -5.13 -10.72 -15.74
CA PRO A 69 -4.94 -11.15 -17.12
C PRO A 69 -5.70 -12.45 -17.45
N GLY A 70 -6.54 -12.43 -18.47
CA GLY A 70 -7.36 -13.56 -18.87
C GLY A 70 -8.59 -13.85 -18.01
N HIS A 71 -8.87 -13.00 -17.01
CA HIS A 71 -10.02 -13.10 -16.13
C HIS A 71 -10.80 -11.78 -16.07
N SER A 72 -12.01 -11.81 -15.52
CA SER A 72 -12.79 -10.59 -15.30
C SER A 72 -12.13 -9.69 -14.27
N PRO A 73 -12.24 -8.35 -14.41
CA PRO A 73 -11.85 -7.40 -13.38
C PRO A 73 -12.41 -7.83 -12.03
N SER A 74 -11.61 -7.72 -11.00
CA SER A 74 -11.95 -8.23 -9.67
C SER A 74 -11.63 -7.22 -8.59
N ARG A 75 -12.33 -7.29 -7.48
CA ARG A 75 -12.14 -6.47 -6.30
C ARG A 75 -11.58 -7.32 -5.17
N VAL A 76 -10.47 -6.89 -4.58
CA VAL A 76 -9.94 -7.45 -3.34
C VAL A 76 -10.71 -6.86 -2.16
N GLN A 77 -11.17 -7.71 -1.25
CA GLN A 77 -11.99 -7.37 -0.10
C GLN A 77 -11.21 -7.66 1.19
N CYS A 78 -10.44 -6.67 1.66
CA CYS A 78 -9.61 -6.83 2.86
C CYS A 78 -10.41 -6.89 4.17
N GLU A 79 -11.72 -6.71 4.14
CA GLU A 79 -12.64 -7.00 5.25
C GLU A 79 -13.12 -8.45 5.26
N GLN A 80 -12.90 -9.20 4.17
CA GLN A 80 -13.31 -10.60 4.00
C GLN A 80 -12.09 -11.53 4.12
N ILE A 81 -11.50 -11.56 5.32
CA ILE A 81 -10.29 -12.34 5.61
C ILE A 81 -10.65 -13.67 6.23
N ARG A 82 -9.96 -14.72 5.82
CA ARG A 82 -10.11 -16.06 6.40
C ARG A 82 -8.81 -16.86 6.36
N THR A 83 -8.71 -17.85 7.26
CA THR A 83 -7.67 -18.87 7.21
C THR A 83 -8.17 -20.09 6.44
N VAL A 84 -7.37 -20.57 5.50
CA VAL A 84 -7.70 -21.74 4.68
C VAL A 84 -6.55 -22.73 4.69
N ASP A 85 -6.84 -24.01 4.63
CA ASP A 85 -5.84 -25.05 4.41
C ASP A 85 -5.29 -24.92 2.97
N LYS A 86 -3.98 -25.12 2.81
CA LYS A 86 -3.32 -25.07 1.50
C LYS A 86 -3.89 -26.05 0.48
N CYS A 87 -4.45 -27.18 0.93
CA CYS A 87 -5.10 -28.16 0.03
C CYS A 87 -6.33 -27.59 -0.68
N ARG A 88 -6.92 -26.50 -0.17
CA ARG A 88 -8.05 -25.80 -0.82
C ARG A 88 -7.60 -24.84 -1.94
N LEU A 89 -6.32 -24.49 -2.00
CA LEU A 89 -5.76 -23.68 -3.09
C LEU A 89 -5.68 -24.55 -4.35
N ARG A 90 -6.13 -23.97 -5.46
CA ARG A 90 -6.13 -24.62 -6.78
C ARG A 90 -5.02 -24.01 -7.64
N GLU A 91 -5.35 -23.45 -8.75
CA GLU A 91 -4.45 -22.80 -9.68
C GLU A 91 -4.06 -21.40 -9.16
N ARG A 92 -2.76 -21.08 -9.27
CA ARG A 92 -2.30 -19.69 -9.11
C ARG A 92 -2.53 -18.96 -10.43
N ILE A 93 -3.31 -17.89 -10.40
CA ILE A 93 -3.72 -17.14 -11.60
C ILE A 93 -3.00 -15.82 -11.76
N TYR A 94 -2.42 -15.26 -10.66
CA TYR A 94 -1.73 -13.98 -10.68
C TYR A 94 -0.79 -13.84 -9.48
N THR A 95 0.09 -12.85 -9.51
CA THR A 95 0.88 -12.41 -8.36
C THR A 95 0.90 -10.89 -8.35
N LEU A 96 0.43 -10.29 -7.28
CA LEU A 96 0.47 -8.84 -7.07
C LEU A 96 1.91 -8.35 -7.03
N ALA A 97 2.19 -7.21 -7.63
CA ALA A 97 3.51 -6.61 -7.62
C ALA A 97 3.45 -5.09 -7.37
N GLY A 98 4.53 -4.53 -6.88
CA GLY A 98 4.72 -3.08 -6.78
C GLY A 98 3.54 -2.36 -6.12
N GLU A 99 2.83 -1.56 -6.91
CA GLU A 99 1.70 -0.72 -6.47
C GLU A 99 0.51 -1.54 -5.92
N GLU A 100 0.27 -2.72 -6.47
CA GLU A 100 -0.85 -3.57 -6.02
C GLU A 100 -0.59 -4.14 -4.62
N LEU A 101 0.66 -4.52 -4.31
CA LEU A 101 1.04 -4.93 -2.95
C LEU A 101 0.91 -3.77 -1.97
N ARG A 102 1.30 -2.55 -2.36
CA ARG A 102 1.09 -1.36 -1.53
C ARG A 102 -0.39 -1.10 -1.26
N LYS A 103 -1.25 -1.22 -2.27
CA LYS A 103 -2.71 -1.11 -2.10
C LYS A 103 -3.24 -2.18 -1.14
N LEU A 104 -2.76 -3.41 -1.26
CA LEU A 104 -3.11 -4.50 -0.34
C LEU A 104 -2.76 -4.12 1.10
N ASP A 105 -1.53 -3.64 1.36
CA ASP A 105 -1.08 -3.26 2.70
C ASP A 105 -1.90 -2.12 3.30
N ILE A 106 -2.19 -1.08 2.51
CA ILE A 106 -3.04 0.03 2.93
C ILE A 106 -4.46 -0.45 3.26
N CYS A 107 -5.07 -1.24 2.38
CA CYS A 107 -6.43 -1.74 2.60
C CYS A 107 -6.53 -2.67 3.81
N LEU A 108 -5.51 -3.49 4.07
CA LEU A 108 -5.42 -4.30 5.29
C LEU A 108 -5.30 -3.42 6.54
N ALA A 109 -4.42 -2.41 6.52
CA ALA A 109 -4.28 -1.47 7.62
C ALA A 109 -5.59 -0.73 7.92
N VAL A 110 -6.33 -0.30 6.90
CA VAL A 110 -7.67 0.29 7.05
C VAL A 110 -8.65 -0.70 7.66
N SER A 111 -8.67 -1.95 7.15
CA SER A 111 -9.59 -3.00 7.62
C SER A 111 -9.39 -3.34 9.09
N PHE A 112 -8.14 -3.32 9.58
CA PHE A 112 -7.80 -3.58 10.98
C PHE A 112 -7.79 -2.33 11.87
N GLY A 113 -8.14 -1.16 11.34
CA GLY A 113 -8.11 0.09 12.11
C GLY A 113 -6.71 0.60 12.45
N MET A 114 -5.67 0.12 11.75
CA MET A 114 -4.25 0.43 12.00
C MET A 114 -3.77 1.68 11.25
N THR A 115 -4.66 2.45 10.65
CA THR A 115 -4.34 3.57 9.76
C THR A 115 -3.52 4.69 10.40
N ARG A 116 -3.65 4.91 11.72
CA ARG A 116 -2.82 5.88 12.44
C ARG A 116 -1.40 5.37 12.71
N GLN A 117 -1.26 4.09 13.06
CA GLN A 117 0.04 3.47 13.31
C GLN A 117 0.81 3.23 12.02
N ALA A 118 0.14 2.71 10.96
CA ALA A 118 0.76 2.51 9.67
C ALA A 118 1.23 3.82 9.02
N ALA A 119 0.50 4.93 9.22
CA ALA A 119 0.95 6.25 8.77
C ALA A 119 2.13 6.77 9.59
N GLN A 120 2.20 6.47 10.89
CA GLN A 120 3.34 6.83 11.74
C GLN A 120 4.57 5.94 11.48
N GLU A 121 4.39 4.64 11.28
CA GLU A 121 5.48 3.71 10.95
C GLU A 121 5.96 3.87 9.51
N ALA A 122 5.08 4.18 8.56
CA ALA A 122 5.49 4.58 7.21
C ALA A 122 6.25 5.92 7.21
N ALA A 123 5.90 6.83 8.13
CA ALA A 123 6.67 8.05 8.35
C ALA A 123 8.04 7.77 9.04
N HIS A 124 8.14 6.70 9.85
CA HIS A 124 9.39 6.27 10.50
C HIS A 124 10.21 5.30 9.64
N SER A 125 9.58 4.55 8.74
CA SER A 125 10.25 3.66 7.78
C SER A 125 10.46 4.30 6.41
N ALA A 126 10.09 5.57 6.26
CA ALA A 126 10.59 6.38 5.16
C ALA A 126 12.13 6.35 5.22
N PRO A 127 12.81 6.02 4.10
CA PRO A 127 14.23 5.71 4.12
C PRO A 127 15.03 6.86 4.73
N GLU A 128 16.15 6.52 5.39
CA GLU A 128 17.18 7.43 5.94
C GLU A 128 17.48 8.66 5.05
N ALA A 129 17.22 8.52 3.74
CA ALA A 129 17.30 9.60 2.76
C ALA A 129 16.42 10.84 3.07
N GLN A 130 15.32 10.69 3.80
CA GLN A 130 14.45 11.82 4.13
C GLN A 130 14.99 12.60 5.33
N ASP A 131 15.47 11.90 6.35
CA ASP A 131 16.12 12.52 7.51
C ASP A 131 17.47 13.14 7.10
N ASP A 132 18.23 12.48 6.22
CA ASP A 132 19.50 13.00 5.70
C ASP A 132 19.30 14.30 4.92
N ILE A 133 18.26 14.42 4.10
CA ILE A 133 17.99 15.63 3.33
C ILE A 133 17.53 16.79 4.23
N PHE A 134 16.68 16.49 5.24
CA PHE A 134 16.27 17.50 6.24
C PHE A 134 17.46 18.00 7.05
N HIS A 135 18.34 17.11 7.48
CA HIS A 135 19.57 17.45 8.18
C HIS A 135 20.56 18.24 7.31
N GLU A 136 20.68 17.89 6.04
CA GLU A 136 21.51 18.62 5.08
C GLU A 136 20.97 20.03 4.83
N LEU A 137 19.66 20.19 4.61
CA LEU A 137 19.02 21.48 4.41
C LEU A 137 19.21 22.37 5.65
N THR A 138 19.00 21.82 6.85
CA THR A 138 19.16 22.55 8.10
C THR A 138 20.62 22.97 8.33
N ARG A 139 21.60 22.10 8.06
CA ARG A 139 23.03 22.44 8.12
C ARG A 139 23.41 23.57 7.16
N ASN A 140 22.75 23.63 6.01
CA ASN A 140 22.94 24.70 5.01
C ASN A 140 22.14 25.98 5.36
N GLY A 141 21.52 26.04 6.53
CA GLY A 141 20.79 27.21 7.02
C GLY A 141 19.40 27.41 6.40
N LEU A 142 18.85 26.37 5.80
CA LEU A 142 17.49 26.36 5.25
C LEU A 142 16.51 25.80 6.30
N SER A 143 15.36 26.43 6.43
CA SER A 143 14.25 25.93 7.23
C SER A 143 13.22 25.28 6.33
N VAL A 144 12.74 24.09 6.68
CA VAL A 144 11.73 23.36 5.91
C VAL A 144 10.48 23.22 6.74
N ALA A 145 9.35 23.61 6.19
CA ALA A 145 8.04 23.38 6.77
C ALA A 145 7.21 22.49 5.82
N VAL A 146 6.64 21.42 6.37
CA VAL A 146 5.78 20.50 5.64
C VAL A 146 4.40 20.54 6.27
N CYS A 147 3.41 21.06 5.53
CA CYS A 147 2.04 21.21 5.99
C CYS A 147 1.12 20.29 5.16
N PRO A 148 0.46 19.30 5.76
CA PRO A 148 -0.50 18.48 5.04
C PRO A 148 -1.73 19.29 4.65
N LEU A 149 -2.22 19.07 3.43
CA LEU A 149 -3.47 19.61 2.88
C LEU A 149 -4.46 18.47 2.65
N PRO A 150 -5.16 17.99 3.69
CA PRO A 150 -5.97 16.76 3.62
C PRO A 150 -7.10 16.84 2.59
N ALA A 151 -7.69 18.03 2.41
CA ALA A 151 -8.79 18.25 1.46
C ALA A 151 -8.37 18.08 -0.01
N LEU A 152 -7.09 18.25 -0.33
CA LEU A 152 -6.55 18.14 -1.68
C LEU A 152 -5.72 16.88 -1.89
N ASN A 153 -5.56 16.04 -0.86
CA ASN A 153 -4.62 14.93 -0.86
C ASN A 153 -3.20 15.35 -1.30
N GLN A 154 -2.75 16.47 -0.79
CA GLN A 154 -1.47 17.10 -1.11
C GLN A 154 -0.71 17.47 0.16
N VAL A 155 0.58 17.73 0.00
CA VAL A 155 1.45 18.29 1.03
C VAL A 155 2.03 19.60 0.52
N ASN A 156 1.94 20.64 1.32
CA ASN A 156 2.58 21.91 1.05
C ASN A 156 3.98 21.88 1.66
N ILE A 157 5.00 22.06 0.83
CA ILE A 157 6.40 22.15 1.26
C ILE A 157 6.87 23.58 1.10
N THR A 158 7.42 24.14 2.16
CA THR A 158 8.02 25.48 2.14
C THR A 158 9.47 25.37 2.58
N ILE A 159 10.40 25.86 1.77
CA ILE A 159 11.80 26.04 2.14
C ILE A 159 12.06 27.53 2.28
N THR A 160 12.66 27.94 3.39
CA THR A 160 12.97 29.34 3.68
C THR A 160 14.46 29.46 3.98
N ASP A 161 15.14 30.40 3.31
CA ASP A 161 16.52 30.81 3.60
C ASP A 161 16.55 31.84 4.74
N ARG A 162 17.69 31.96 5.43
CA ARG A 162 17.96 32.97 6.49
C ARG A 162 17.77 34.43 6.01
N LYS A 163 17.77 34.66 4.70
CA LYS A 163 17.58 35.98 4.05
C LYS A 163 16.14 36.29 3.64
N THR A 164 15.15 35.53 4.12
CA THR A 164 13.72 35.71 3.83
C THR A 164 13.26 35.34 2.41
N VAL A 165 14.06 34.64 1.63
CA VAL A 165 13.58 34.04 0.38
C VAL A 165 12.90 32.71 0.74
N SER A 166 11.62 32.58 0.40
CA SER A 166 10.86 31.35 0.61
C SER A 166 10.30 30.82 -0.70
N MET A 167 10.40 29.53 -0.90
CA MET A 167 9.76 28.82 -2.00
C MET A 167 8.74 27.84 -1.44
N THR A 168 7.54 27.84 -2.02
CA THR A 168 6.47 26.95 -1.57
C THR A 168 5.94 26.18 -2.77
N ARG A 169 5.78 24.86 -2.59
CA ARG A 169 5.18 23.99 -3.61
C ARG A 169 4.19 23.00 -2.99
N ASN A 170 3.17 22.64 -3.75
CA ASN A 170 2.20 21.60 -3.40
C ASN A 170 2.56 20.31 -4.12
N VAL A 171 2.71 19.24 -3.38
CA VAL A 171 3.17 17.94 -3.87
C VAL A 171 2.20 16.82 -3.49
N ALA A 172 2.03 15.83 -4.34
CA ALA A 172 1.28 14.63 -3.99
C ALA A 172 2.01 13.82 -2.91
N PRO A 173 1.32 13.28 -1.90
CA PRO A 173 1.96 12.68 -0.71
C PRO A 173 2.81 11.44 -0.99
N ALA A 174 2.55 10.76 -2.10
CA ALA A 174 3.06 9.42 -2.36
C ALA A 174 4.39 9.39 -3.14
N GLY A 175 5.45 9.95 -2.63
CA GLY A 175 6.79 9.64 -3.11
C GLY A 175 7.57 10.76 -3.81
N GLY A 176 7.01 11.97 -3.89
CA GLY A 176 7.66 13.12 -4.51
C GLY A 176 8.41 14.06 -3.57
N ILE A 177 8.23 13.94 -2.25
CA ILE A 177 8.71 14.94 -1.28
C ILE A 177 10.25 15.11 -1.34
N VAL A 178 11.00 14.02 -1.37
CA VAL A 178 12.48 14.05 -1.40
C VAL A 178 12.98 14.65 -2.72
N ALA A 179 12.41 14.22 -3.85
CA ALA A 179 12.77 14.75 -5.17
C ALA A 179 12.45 16.25 -5.29
N GLU A 180 11.31 16.65 -4.76
CA GLU A 180 10.87 18.04 -4.77
C GLU A 180 11.73 18.93 -3.85
N LEU A 181 12.12 18.42 -2.68
CA LEU A 181 13.04 19.12 -1.78
C LEU A 181 14.42 19.34 -2.40
N LEU A 182 14.92 18.36 -3.17
CA LEU A 182 16.19 18.49 -3.91
C LEU A 182 16.08 19.55 -5.00
N ASP A 183 15.04 19.53 -5.82
CA ASP A 183 14.80 20.50 -6.89
C ASP A 183 14.60 21.92 -6.33
N MET A 184 13.85 22.07 -5.25
CA MET A 184 13.65 23.35 -4.57
C MET A 184 14.96 23.90 -3.98
N LYS A 185 15.82 23.01 -3.40
CA LYS A 185 17.14 23.37 -2.87
C LYS A 185 18.05 23.92 -3.98
N ASP A 186 18.09 23.25 -5.12
CA ASP A 186 18.94 23.64 -6.24
C ASP A 186 18.45 24.94 -6.87
N THR A 187 17.15 25.13 -7.01
CA THR A 187 16.55 26.38 -7.48
C THR A 187 16.83 27.55 -6.54
N LEU A 188 16.81 27.35 -5.20
CA LEU A 188 17.13 28.38 -4.23
C LEU A 188 18.63 28.79 -4.30
N LYS A 189 19.54 27.87 -4.63
CA LYS A 189 20.97 28.20 -4.82
C LYS A 189 21.20 29.08 -6.04
N GLU A 190 20.41 28.94 -7.10
CA GLU A 190 20.52 29.75 -8.32
C GLU A 190 20.00 31.17 -8.13
N VAL A 191 19.06 31.38 -7.21
CA VAL A 191 18.41 32.68 -6.93
C VAL A 191 19.15 33.49 -5.85
N THR A 192 20.04 32.87 -5.08
CA THR A 192 20.79 33.53 -4.00
C THR A 192 22.24 33.76 -4.45
N PRO A 193 22.64 34.99 -4.80
CA PRO A 193 24.00 35.34 -5.18
C PRO A 193 24.98 35.27 -4.01
#